data_dabf3f67653e973c4c56c816f3bcc9ea
#
_entry.id   dabf3f67653e973c4c56c816f3bcc9ea
#
_cell.length_a   1.000
_cell.length_b   1.000
_cell.length_c   1.000
_cell.angle_alpha   90.00
_cell.angle_beta   90.00
_cell.angle_gamma   90.00
#
_symmetry.space_group_name_H-M   'P 1'
#
loop_
_entity.id
_entity.type
_entity.pdbx_description
1 polymer ?
#
loop_
_entity_poly.entity_id
_entity_poly.type
_entity_poly.pdbx_seq_one_letter_code
_entity_poly.pdbx_strand_id
1 'polypeptide(L)'
;MARISKSGLDYFPLDVNFLQDRKVRRISSRHHAAGIAALTSLFCLIYKEKGYYVPWNQDTLFDVAQEACCEEAEMKAIIDDCLAVGLFDPHIYKVYSVLTSQVIQEQYHKIITDSRRKYKLPLEHFWLITDGETEQQKDEYGKENSIAKSENENRNGNRAGTGNGTVSDAAVNDIYATKTG
;
A
#
# COMPACT_ATOMS: atom_id res chain seq x y z
N MET A 1 -5.40 28.47 12.53
CA MET A 1 -4.91 27.07 12.60
C MET A 1 -5.42 26.33 11.38
N ALA A 2 -4.55 25.84 10.50
CA ALA A 2 -4.94 25.04 9.35
C ALA A 2 -5.50 23.71 9.84
N ARG A 3 -6.72 23.39 9.46
CA ARG A 3 -7.38 22.12 9.80
C ARG A 3 -6.62 21.01 9.09
N ILE A 4 -5.93 20.14 9.81
CA ILE A 4 -5.25 18.97 9.24
C ILE A 4 -6.31 18.16 8.50
N SER A 5 -6.24 18.15 7.18
CA SER A 5 -7.19 17.44 6.34
C SER A 5 -6.91 15.94 6.48
N LYS A 6 -7.81 15.21 7.16
CA LYS A 6 -7.78 13.74 7.33
C LYS A 6 -7.96 13.07 5.96
N SER A 7 -7.12 12.08 5.62
CA SER A 7 -7.23 11.34 4.35
C SER A 7 -8.36 10.32 4.36
N GLY A 8 -8.58 9.68 5.48
CA GLY A 8 -9.60 8.66 5.64
C GLY A 8 -10.99 9.22 5.87
N LEU A 9 -11.95 8.30 5.96
CA LEU A 9 -13.37 8.56 6.16
C LEU A 9 -13.76 8.21 7.59
N ASP A 10 -14.76 8.91 8.12
CA ASP A 10 -15.35 8.57 9.43
C ASP A 10 -16.44 7.47 9.28
N TYR A 11 -16.99 7.29 8.09
CA TYR A 11 -17.92 6.24 7.71
C TYR A 11 -17.82 5.98 6.21
N PHE A 12 -18.18 4.77 5.78
CA PHE A 12 -18.32 4.39 4.36
C PHE A 12 -19.64 3.61 4.16
N PRO A 13 -20.26 3.70 2.99
CA PRO A 13 -21.46 2.92 2.70
C PRO A 13 -21.07 1.45 2.44
N LEU A 14 -21.72 0.54 3.14
CA LEU A 14 -21.65 -0.89 2.84
C LEU A 14 -22.88 -1.25 2.00
N ASP A 15 -22.68 -1.91 0.85
CA ASP A 15 -23.78 -2.34 -0.01
C ASP A 15 -24.70 -3.30 0.74
N VAL A 16 -26.03 -3.10 0.62
CA VAL A 16 -27.03 -3.97 1.25
C VAL A 16 -26.95 -5.41 0.75
N ASN A 17 -26.40 -5.63 -0.45
CA ASN A 17 -26.16 -6.94 -1.04
C ASN A 17 -24.74 -7.49 -0.75
N PHE A 18 -23.97 -6.85 0.13
CA PHE A 18 -22.59 -7.26 0.45
C PHE A 18 -22.48 -8.76 0.73
N LEU A 19 -23.36 -9.31 1.56
CA LEU A 19 -23.35 -10.75 1.88
C LEU A 19 -23.81 -11.64 0.72
N GLN A 20 -24.41 -11.08 -0.32
CA GLN A 20 -24.83 -11.79 -1.52
C GLN A 20 -23.77 -11.72 -2.63
N ASP A 21 -22.77 -10.86 -2.50
CA ASP A 21 -21.66 -10.81 -3.45
C ASP A 21 -20.97 -12.16 -3.57
N ARG A 22 -20.70 -12.56 -4.81
CA ARG A 22 -20.16 -13.89 -5.10
C ARG A 22 -18.78 -14.14 -4.48
N LYS A 23 -17.94 -13.08 -4.43
CA LYS A 23 -16.61 -13.18 -3.84
C LYS A 23 -16.70 -13.27 -2.32
N VAL A 24 -17.55 -12.43 -1.70
CA VAL A 24 -17.81 -12.43 -0.26
C VAL A 24 -18.40 -13.80 0.17
N ARG A 25 -19.33 -14.34 -0.60
CA ARG A 25 -19.89 -15.69 -0.33
C ARG A 25 -18.86 -16.80 -0.39
N ARG A 26 -17.86 -16.71 -1.27
CA ARG A 26 -16.76 -17.68 -1.30
C ARG A 26 -15.90 -17.62 -0.04
N ILE A 27 -15.62 -16.41 0.45
CA ILE A 27 -14.89 -16.22 1.71
C ILE A 27 -15.71 -16.75 2.89
N SER A 28 -16.98 -16.35 3.00
CA SER A 28 -17.85 -16.79 4.10
C SER A 28 -18.11 -18.30 4.10
N SER A 29 -18.11 -18.97 2.94
CA SER A 29 -18.27 -20.41 2.86
C SER A 29 -17.04 -21.18 3.37
N ARG A 30 -15.85 -20.60 3.30
CA ARG A 30 -14.59 -21.20 3.77
C ARG A 30 -14.27 -20.85 5.22
N HIS A 31 -14.45 -19.60 5.56
CA HIS A 31 -14.01 -19.02 6.83
C HIS A 31 -15.20 -18.65 7.75
N HIS A 32 -16.41 -18.95 7.36
CA HIS A 32 -17.63 -18.72 8.15
C HIS A 32 -17.75 -17.28 8.67
N ALA A 33 -18.10 -17.10 9.94
CA ALA A 33 -18.25 -15.80 10.57
C ALA A 33 -16.92 -15.02 10.64
N ALA A 34 -15.79 -15.70 10.83
CA ALA A 34 -14.46 -15.08 10.87
C ALA A 34 -14.13 -14.39 9.54
N GLY A 35 -14.49 -15.00 8.39
CA GLY A 35 -14.31 -14.38 7.08
C GLY A 35 -15.09 -13.08 6.91
N ILE A 36 -16.34 -13.02 7.40
CA ILE A 36 -17.14 -11.79 7.34
C ILE A 36 -16.60 -10.73 8.30
N ALA A 37 -16.22 -11.12 9.52
CA ALA A 37 -15.60 -10.21 10.49
C ALA A 37 -14.31 -9.62 9.93
N ALA A 38 -13.42 -10.46 9.37
CA ALA A 38 -12.18 -10.03 8.73
C ALA A 38 -12.40 -9.02 7.59
N LEU A 39 -13.33 -9.30 6.67
CA LEU A 39 -13.65 -8.38 5.58
C LEU A 39 -14.18 -7.04 6.11
N THR A 40 -15.03 -7.07 7.12
CA THR A 40 -15.59 -5.86 7.71
C THR A 40 -14.50 -5.01 8.39
N SER A 41 -13.63 -5.63 9.19
CA SER A 41 -12.49 -4.96 9.84
C SER A 41 -11.52 -4.37 8.82
N LEU A 42 -11.20 -5.13 7.76
CA LEU A 42 -10.34 -4.66 6.67
C LEU A 42 -10.92 -3.43 5.96
N PHE A 43 -12.20 -3.44 5.61
CA PHE A 43 -12.83 -2.28 4.98
C PHE A 43 -12.87 -1.08 5.92
N CYS A 44 -13.19 -1.30 7.20
CA CYS A 44 -13.12 -0.24 8.20
C CYS A 44 -11.72 0.38 8.26
N LEU A 45 -10.67 -0.44 8.29
CA LEU A 45 -9.29 0.02 8.36
C LEU A 45 -8.87 0.77 7.09
N ILE A 46 -9.16 0.21 5.91
CA ILE A 46 -8.86 0.84 4.61
C ILE A 46 -9.47 2.23 4.52
N TYR A 47 -10.76 2.34 4.78
CA TYR A 47 -11.47 3.63 4.64
C TYR A 47 -11.11 4.61 5.76
N LYS A 48 -10.85 4.15 6.98
CA LYS A 48 -10.43 4.98 8.11
C LYS A 48 -9.06 5.61 7.92
N GLU A 49 -8.08 4.86 7.44
CA GLU A 49 -6.68 5.28 7.36
C GLU A 49 -6.41 6.16 6.13
N LYS A 50 -6.38 5.56 4.97
CA LYS A 50 -6.04 6.19 3.69
C LYS A 50 -7.24 6.45 2.79
N GLY A 51 -8.35 5.75 3.04
CA GLY A 51 -9.59 5.85 2.31
C GLY A 51 -9.72 4.86 1.14
N TYR A 52 -8.62 4.38 0.58
CA TYR A 52 -8.64 3.50 -0.59
C TYR A 52 -7.61 2.37 -0.58
N TYR A 53 -6.76 2.29 0.43
CA TYR A 53 -5.80 1.20 0.62
C TYR A 53 -5.34 1.08 2.06
N VAL A 54 -4.72 -0.04 2.39
CA VAL A 54 -3.98 -0.24 3.64
C VAL A 54 -2.67 -0.96 3.34
N PRO A 55 -1.51 -0.49 3.90
CA PRO A 55 -0.27 -1.25 3.87
C PRO A 55 -0.45 -2.57 4.61
N TRP A 56 -0.01 -3.67 3.99
CA TRP A 56 -0.10 -4.99 4.60
C TRP A 56 1.25 -5.41 5.16
N ASN A 57 1.35 -5.42 6.46
CA ASN A 57 2.55 -5.81 7.21
C ASN A 57 2.14 -6.61 8.45
N GLN A 58 3.10 -7.00 9.28
CA GLN A 58 2.85 -7.82 10.46
C GLN A 58 1.98 -7.09 11.50
N ASP A 59 2.16 -5.77 11.68
CA ASP A 59 1.37 -4.99 12.63
C ASP A 59 -0.08 -4.90 12.17
N THR A 60 -0.31 -4.61 10.88
CA THR A 60 -1.65 -4.59 10.28
C THR A 60 -2.33 -5.96 10.38
N LEU A 61 -1.59 -7.03 10.13
CA LEU A 61 -2.10 -8.40 10.29
C LEU A 61 -2.57 -8.65 11.72
N PHE A 62 -1.74 -8.31 12.71
CA PHE A 62 -2.07 -8.47 14.12
C PHE A 62 -3.33 -7.68 14.49
N ASP A 63 -3.37 -6.38 14.14
CA ASP A 63 -4.49 -5.50 14.48
C ASP A 63 -5.81 -6.01 13.90
N VAL A 64 -5.82 -6.39 12.61
CA VAL A 64 -7.04 -6.87 11.95
C VAL A 64 -7.46 -8.25 12.48
N ALA A 65 -6.51 -9.13 12.82
CA ALA A 65 -6.82 -10.42 13.42
C ALA A 65 -7.49 -10.24 14.80
N GLN A 66 -6.98 -9.31 15.63
CA GLN A 66 -7.59 -8.97 16.91
C GLN A 66 -9.00 -8.39 16.75
N GLU A 67 -9.19 -7.45 15.82
CA GLU A 67 -10.51 -6.85 15.54
C GLU A 67 -11.52 -7.87 15.02
N ALA A 68 -11.08 -8.82 14.20
CA ALA A 68 -11.90 -9.90 13.66
C ALA A 68 -12.10 -11.09 14.61
N CYS A 69 -11.47 -11.05 15.80
CA CYS A 69 -11.48 -12.14 16.79
C CYS A 69 -11.03 -13.48 16.21
N CYS A 70 -9.98 -13.51 15.40
CA CYS A 70 -9.39 -14.71 14.83
C CYS A 70 -7.87 -14.75 15.02
N GLU A 71 -7.26 -15.92 14.81
CA GLU A 71 -5.82 -16.09 14.87
C GLU A 71 -5.14 -15.47 13.62
N GLU A 72 -3.90 -14.99 13.76
CA GLU A 72 -3.14 -14.41 12.64
C GLU A 72 -2.96 -15.41 11.48
N ALA A 73 -2.82 -16.70 11.78
CA ALA A 73 -2.73 -17.74 10.76
C ALA A 73 -4.02 -17.86 9.95
N GLU A 74 -5.17 -17.77 10.61
CA GLU A 74 -6.48 -17.75 9.96
C GLU A 74 -6.66 -16.46 9.13
N MET A 75 -6.27 -15.32 9.67
CA MET A 75 -6.31 -14.04 8.94
C MET A 75 -5.46 -14.10 7.67
N LYS A 76 -4.26 -14.68 7.71
CA LYS A 76 -3.43 -14.89 6.50
C LYS A 76 -4.16 -15.72 5.46
N ALA A 77 -4.76 -16.84 5.87
CA ALA A 77 -5.53 -17.69 4.96
C ALA A 77 -6.73 -16.96 4.34
N ILE A 78 -7.42 -16.12 5.12
CA ILE A 78 -8.52 -15.27 4.63
C ILE A 78 -8.00 -14.29 3.57
N ILE A 79 -6.85 -13.63 3.80
CA ILE A 79 -6.24 -12.70 2.84
C ILE A 79 -5.85 -13.41 1.54
N ASP A 80 -5.22 -14.59 1.65
CA ASP A 80 -4.83 -15.38 0.47
C ASP A 80 -6.06 -15.75 -0.37
N ASP A 81 -7.14 -16.15 0.27
CA ASP A 81 -8.41 -16.41 -0.41
C ASP A 81 -9.05 -15.14 -1.00
N CYS A 82 -8.95 -14.00 -0.31
CA CYS A 82 -9.43 -12.71 -0.83
C CYS A 82 -8.68 -12.29 -2.10
N LEU A 83 -7.36 -12.50 -2.13
CA LEU A 83 -6.55 -12.27 -3.33
C LEU A 83 -6.92 -13.25 -4.44
N ALA A 84 -7.10 -14.52 -4.12
CA ALA A 84 -7.46 -15.57 -5.08
C ALA A 84 -8.83 -15.34 -5.74
N VAL A 85 -9.81 -14.80 -5.01
CA VAL A 85 -11.13 -14.47 -5.56
C VAL A 85 -11.19 -13.05 -6.18
N GLY A 86 -10.12 -12.28 -6.06
CA GLY A 86 -10.02 -10.93 -6.62
C GLY A 86 -10.85 -9.88 -5.86
N LEU A 87 -11.01 -10.03 -4.55
CA LEU A 87 -11.51 -8.96 -3.68
C LEU A 87 -10.47 -7.85 -3.53
N PHE A 88 -9.20 -8.23 -3.44
CA PHE A 88 -8.05 -7.34 -3.54
C PHE A 88 -7.25 -7.65 -4.79
N ASP A 89 -6.53 -6.65 -5.30
CA ASP A 89 -5.69 -6.79 -6.49
C ASP A 89 -4.39 -7.54 -6.15
N PRO A 90 -4.16 -8.74 -6.71
CA PRO A 90 -2.98 -9.55 -6.37
C PRO A 90 -1.68 -8.97 -6.93
N HIS A 91 -1.73 -8.18 -8.02
CA HIS A 91 -0.54 -7.55 -8.59
C HIS A 91 -0.08 -6.40 -7.70
N ILE A 92 -0.99 -5.53 -7.28
CA ILE A 92 -0.69 -4.43 -6.34
C ILE A 92 -0.19 -4.98 -5.01
N TYR A 93 -0.83 -6.03 -4.50
CA TYR A 93 -0.37 -6.70 -3.27
C TYR A 93 1.06 -7.21 -3.40
N LYS A 94 1.38 -7.90 -4.50
CA LYS A 94 2.72 -8.48 -4.74
C LYS A 94 3.81 -7.43 -4.87
N VAL A 95 3.53 -6.29 -5.52
CA VAL A 95 4.52 -5.25 -5.83
C VAL A 95 4.70 -4.27 -4.68
N TYR A 96 3.61 -3.89 -4.01
CA TYR A 96 3.60 -2.80 -3.03
C TYR A 96 3.29 -3.24 -1.61
N SER A 97 2.94 -4.52 -1.38
CA SER A 97 2.45 -5.02 -0.08
C SER A 97 1.28 -4.20 0.45
N VAL A 98 0.30 -3.95 -0.40
CA VAL A 98 -0.87 -3.10 -0.12
C VAL A 98 -2.14 -3.85 -0.47
N LEU A 99 -3.16 -3.76 0.39
CA LEU A 99 -4.50 -4.24 0.11
C LEU A 99 -5.35 -3.10 -0.45
N THR A 100 -5.77 -3.24 -1.69
CA THR A 100 -6.67 -2.36 -2.43
C THR A 100 -7.30 -3.11 -3.59
N SER A 101 -8.28 -2.52 -4.23
CA SER A 101 -8.84 -2.98 -5.51
C SER A 101 -9.50 -1.82 -6.24
N GLN A 102 -9.76 -2.00 -7.53
CA GLN A 102 -10.45 -0.99 -8.32
C GLN A 102 -11.80 -0.61 -7.69
N VAL A 103 -12.58 -1.57 -7.22
CA VAL A 103 -13.89 -1.32 -6.59
C VAL A 103 -13.77 -0.45 -5.32
N ILE A 104 -12.76 -0.72 -4.48
CA ILE A 104 -12.49 0.08 -3.28
C ILE A 104 -12.14 1.52 -3.66
N GLN A 105 -11.30 1.68 -4.67
CA GLN A 105 -10.88 3.00 -5.15
C GLN A 105 -12.04 3.76 -5.80
N GLU A 106 -12.87 3.10 -6.62
CA GLU A 106 -14.06 3.70 -7.22
C GLU A 106 -15.06 4.17 -6.16
N GLN A 107 -15.27 3.37 -5.12
CA GLN A 107 -16.16 3.75 -4.02
C GLN A 107 -15.60 4.96 -3.26
N TYR A 108 -14.30 4.97 -2.96
CA TYR A 108 -13.65 6.10 -2.31
C TYR A 108 -13.72 7.36 -3.18
N HIS A 109 -13.41 7.23 -4.48
CA HIS A 109 -13.53 8.32 -5.47
C HIS A 109 -14.93 8.93 -5.45
N LYS A 110 -15.96 8.10 -5.54
CA LYS A 110 -17.35 8.54 -5.51
C LYS A 110 -17.68 9.31 -4.23
N ILE A 111 -17.30 8.79 -3.06
CA ILE A 111 -17.56 9.45 -1.77
C ILE A 111 -16.89 10.82 -1.71
N ILE A 112 -15.66 10.94 -2.18
CA ILE A 112 -14.91 12.21 -2.18
C ILE A 112 -15.55 13.20 -3.13
N THR A 113 -15.89 12.78 -4.34
CA THR A 113 -16.53 13.60 -5.38
C THR A 113 -17.90 14.09 -4.91
N ASP A 114 -18.75 13.21 -4.40
CA ASP A 114 -20.07 13.55 -3.88
C ASP A 114 -19.98 14.52 -2.68
N SER A 115 -18.97 14.39 -1.85
CA SER A 115 -18.70 15.26 -0.70
C SER A 115 -17.99 16.56 -1.07
N ARG A 116 -17.69 16.81 -2.36
CA ARG A 116 -16.90 17.94 -2.85
C ARG A 116 -15.55 18.09 -2.14
N ARG A 117 -15.00 16.98 -1.67
CA ARG A 117 -13.65 16.94 -1.11
C ARG A 117 -12.65 16.82 -2.25
N LYS A 118 -11.49 17.46 -2.09
CA LYS A 118 -10.39 17.28 -3.03
C LYS A 118 -9.54 16.09 -2.61
N TYR A 119 -8.99 15.36 -3.58
CA TYR A 119 -7.97 14.36 -3.32
C TYR A 119 -6.80 14.99 -2.58
N LYS A 120 -6.23 14.23 -1.66
CA LYS A 120 -4.93 14.56 -1.12
C LYS A 120 -3.86 14.04 -2.07
N LEU A 121 -3.10 14.95 -2.62
CA LEU A 121 -1.92 14.64 -3.40
C LEU A 121 -0.72 14.38 -2.47
N PRO A 122 0.21 13.52 -2.89
CA PRO A 122 0.19 12.75 -4.12
C PRO A 122 -0.71 11.51 -4.02
N LEU A 123 -1.32 11.10 -5.13
CA LEU A 123 -1.94 9.78 -5.26
C LEU A 123 -0.83 8.74 -5.42
N GLU A 124 -1.03 7.56 -4.82
CA GLU A 124 -0.06 6.48 -4.92
C GLU A 124 0.00 5.90 -6.34
N HIS A 125 1.13 5.31 -6.71
CA HIS A 125 1.36 4.76 -8.05
C HIS A 125 0.39 3.63 -8.44
N PHE A 126 -0.26 3.02 -7.46
CA PHE A 126 -1.26 1.97 -7.64
C PHE A 126 -2.70 2.50 -7.68
N TRP A 127 -2.88 3.82 -7.82
CA TRP A 127 -4.20 4.39 -8.08
C TRP A 127 -4.68 3.97 -9.47
N LEU A 128 -5.85 3.34 -9.54
CA LEU A 128 -6.37 2.68 -10.75
C LEU A 128 -7.40 3.55 -11.49
N ILE A 129 -7.95 4.56 -10.83
CA ILE A 129 -8.99 5.39 -11.43
C ILE A 129 -8.33 6.48 -12.27
N THR A 130 -8.68 6.51 -13.55
CA THR A 130 -8.25 7.51 -14.52
C THR A 130 -9.44 8.38 -14.88
N ASP A 131 -9.54 9.55 -14.27
CA ASP A 131 -10.37 10.64 -14.74
C ASP A 131 -9.46 11.82 -15.15
N GLY A 132 -10.00 12.74 -15.93
CA GLY A 132 -9.20 13.85 -16.47
C GLY A 132 -8.55 14.74 -15.39
N GLU A 133 -9.14 14.85 -14.20
CA GLU A 133 -8.57 15.60 -13.08
C GLU A 133 -7.44 14.80 -12.41
N THR A 134 -7.60 13.49 -12.29
CA THR A 134 -6.60 12.59 -11.71
C THR A 134 -5.35 12.46 -12.59
N GLU A 135 -5.51 12.46 -13.92
CA GLU A 135 -4.39 12.43 -14.87
C GLU A 135 -3.55 13.70 -14.80
N GLN A 136 -4.18 14.87 -14.77
CA GLN A 136 -3.47 16.15 -14.63
C GLN A 136 -2.68 16.23 -13.32
N GLN A 137 -3.23 15.72 -12.23
CA GLN A 137 -2.57 15.67 -10.93
C GLN A 137 -1.38 14.71 -10.88
N LYS A 138 -1.48 13.55 -11.55
CA LYS A 138 -0.36 12.61 -11.69
C LYS A 138 0.78 13.18 -12.52
N ASP A 139 0.46 13.91 -13.60
CA ASP A 139 1.45 14.52 -14.47
C ASP A 139 2.21 15.67 -13.78
N GLU A 140 1.52 16.49 -12.98
CA GLU A 140 2.15 17.52 -12.17
C GLU A 140 3.09 16.93 -11.11
N TYR A 141 2.64 15.90 -10.40
CA TYR A 141 3.45 15.20 -9.40
C TYR A 141 4.64 14.45 -10.01
N GLY A 142 4.46 13.85 -11.16
CA GLY A 142 5.54 13.21 -11.94
C GLY A 142 6.63 14.20 -12.35
N LYS A 143 6.25 15.43 -12.70
CA LYS A 143 7.18 16.52 -13.04
C LYS A 143 7.93 17.05 -11.81
N GLU A 144 7.25 17.25 -10.69
CA GLU A 144 7.90 17.71 -9.44
C GLU A 144 8.92 16.69 -8.91
N ASN A 145 8.60 15.39 -8.95
CA ASN A 145 9.54 14.34 -8.55
C ASN A 145 10.73 14.18 -9.48
N SER A 146 10.57 14.44 -10.77
CA SER A 146 11.68 14.43 -11.73
C SER A 146 12.63 15.61 -11.53
N ILE A 147 12.10 16.77 -11.16
CA ILE A 147 12.88 17.97 -10.82
C ILE A 147 13.63 17.76 -9.51
N ALA A 148 12.97 17.22 -8.48
CA ALA A 148 13.60 16.93 -7.18
C ALA A 148 14.71 15.87 -7.28
N LYS A 149 14.56 14.87 -8.17
CA LYS A 149 15.64 13.89 -8.47
C LYS A 149 16.82 14.54 -9.18
N SER A 150 16.59 15.39 -10.16
CA SER A 150 17.66 16.07 -10.91
C SER A 150 18.43 17.09 -10.02
N GLU A 151 17.76 17.74 -9.09
CA GLU A 151 18.41 18.63 -8.11
C GLU A 151 19.26 17.87 -7.08
N ASN A 152 18.83 16.66 -6.69
CA ASN A 152 19.57 15.82 -5.74
C ASN A 152 20.80 15.15 -6.39
N GLU A 153 20.72 14.78 -7.66
CA GLU A 153 21.86 14.27 -8.45
C GLU A 153 22.90 15.37 -8.69
N ASN A 154 22.49 16.61 -8.95
CA ASN A 154 23.40 17.75 -9.12
C ASN A 154 24.10 18.18 -7.81
N ARG A 155 23.47 17.99 -6.65
CA ARG A 155 24.10 18.25 -5.34
C ARG A 155 25.12 17.19 -4.95
N ASN A 156 24.96 15.94 -5.41
CA ASN A 156 25.93 14.86 -5.18
C ASN A 156 27.10 14.87 -6.16
N GLY A 157 26.92 15.43 -7.36
CA GLY A 157 27.99 15.57 -8.37
C GLY A 157 29.06 16.62 -8.03
N ASN A 158 28.76 17.60 -7.18
CA ASN A 158 29.70 18.68 -6.82
C ASN A 158 30.54 18.41 -5.56
N ARG A 159 30.47 17.22 -4.97
CA ARG A 159 31.25 16.83 -3.78
C ARG A 159 32.43 15.89 -4.08
N ALA A 160 32.66 15.52 -5.34
CA ALA A 160 33.75 14.67 -5.77
C ALA A 160 34.73 15.46 -6.63
N GLY A 161 35.49 16.36 -6.04
CA GLY A 161 36.49 17.11 -6.75
C GLY A 161 37.32 18.01 -5.85
N THR A 162 38.17 17.47 -5.01
CA THR A 162 39.49 18.03 -4.62
C THR A 162 40.12 17.13 -3.56
N GLY A 163 41.29 16.59 -3.87
CA GLY A 163 42.08 15.83 -2.90
C GLY A 163 43.06 14.89 -3.56
N ASN A 164 44.05 15.48 -4.28
CA ASN A 164 45.25 14.84 -4.73
C ASN A 164 46.09 14.38 -3.52
N GLY A 165 46.65 13.17 -3.55
CA GLY A 165 47.56 12.68 -2.53
C GLY A 165 48.01 11.26 -2.82
N THR A 166 49.06 11.18 -3.65
CA THR A 166 49.92 10.02 -3.85
C THR A 166 50.46 9.44 -2.54
N VAL A 167 50.55 8.13 -2.40
CA VAL A 167 51.74 7.33 -2.06
C VAL A 167 51.41 5.83 -2.04
N SER A 168 52.13 5.15 -2.87
CA SER A 168 52.77 3.84 -3.00
C SER A 168 52.56 2.77 -1.93
N ASP A 169 52.43 1.60 -2.49
CA ASP A 169 53.16 0.32 -2.28
C ASP A 169 52.79 -0.66 -1.18
N ALA A 170 52.69 -1.83 -1.70
CA ALA A 170 53.21 -3.13 -1.22
C ALA A 170 52.28 -3.98 -0.35
N ALA A 171 51.76 -4.96 -1.00
CA ALA A 171 52.17 -6.36 -0.95
C ALA A 171 51.70 -7.23 0.22
N VAL A 172 51.31 -8.39 -0.21
CA VAL A 172 51.46 -9.74 0.33
C VAL A 172 50.26 -10.36 1.03
N ASN A 173 49.62 -11.18 0.26
CA ASN A 173 49.54 -12.65 0.25
C ASN A 173 49.11 -13.39 1.52
N ASP A 174 48.13 -14.22 1.24
CA ASP A 174 48.00 -15.63 1.62
C ASP A 174 47.70 -15.99 3.10
N ILE A 175 46.72 -16.82 3.24
CA ILE A 175 46.82 -18.22 3.61
C ILE A 175 45.40 -18.74 3.95
N TYR A 176 44.87 -19.51 3.07
CA TYR A 176 44.39 -20.90 3.13
C TYR A 176 44.03 -21.48 4.51
N ALA A 177 42.82 -21.95 4.60
CA ALA A 177 42.45 -23.35 4.43
C ALA A 177 42.28 -24.17 5.74
N THR A 178 41.15 -24.83 5.72
CA THR A 178 40.84 -26.19 6.21
C THR A 178 40.92 -26.49 7.72
N LYS A 179 39.86 -27.02 8.28
CA LYS A 179 39.57 -28.45 8.40
C LYS A 179 38.42 -28.67 9.41
N THR A 180 37.44 -29.38 8.95
CA THR A 180 36.82 -30.60 9.52
C THR A 180 37.04 -30.89 11.02
N GLY A 181 35.95 -31.14 11.72
CA GLY A 181 35.74 -31.80 12.96
C GLY A 181 34.30 -31.86 13.27
#